data_8066c76eeb5e883473304c73b6e84378
#
_entry.id   8066c76eeb5e883473304c73b6e84378
#
_cell.length_a   1.000
_cell.length_b   1.000
_cell.length_c   1.000
_cell.angle_alpha   90.00
_cell.angle_beta   90.00
_cell.angle_gamma   90.00
#
_symmetry.space_group_name_H-M   'P 1'
#
loop_
_entity.id
_entity.type
_entity.pdbx_description
1 polymer ?
#
loop_
_entity_poly.entity_id
_entity_poly.type
_entity_poly.pdbx_seq_one_letter_code
_entity_poly.pdbx_strand_id
1 'polypeptide(L)'
;MKKSIVLSCFIFLAATVFSQKRITEGVIVYNLVVNTNDSTPKLADGLDGATNTVYIKGRLSRSEFVSIYGTQTTIIDNKTKNVTLLKEYGGKKYMITLLPADWTETNKKYDSVSFSFENDYKTIAGYNCRKAIGKLKSGETFIVYYTTDLLPDNQEFQYSNKTLPGLALEYETTIGNKKAVFTAASVSFNPVPIAKFDLPKSGFRVITYEESKKARSN
;
A
#
# COMPACT_ATOMS: atom_id res chain seq x y z
N MET A 1 67.10 1.45 30.93
CA MET A 1 65.77 0.91 31.01
C MET A 1 64.79 1.91 30.33
N LYS A 2 64.45 1.69 29.05
CA LYS A 2 63.50 2.56 28.30
C LYS A 2 62.16 1.86 28.31
N LYS A 3 61.16 2.48 28.97
CA LYS A 3 59.75 2.02 28.99
C LYS A 3 59.07 2.50 27.73
N SER A 4 58.76 1.61 26.80
CA SER A 4 57.94 1.88 25.64
C SER A 4 56.48 1.87 26.07
N ILE A 5 55.83 3.03 25.97
CA ILE A 5 54.38 3.16 26.16
C ILE A 5 53.73 2.87 24.79
N VAL A 6 53.07 1.73 24.69
CA VAL A 6 52.23 1.40 23.51
C VAL A 6 50.88 2.03 23.75
N LEU A 7 50.64 3.15 23.03
CA LEU A 7 49.34 3.81 23.00
C LEU A 7 48.44 3.07 22.02
N SER A 8 47.55 2.19 22.53
CA SER A 8 46.56 1.47 21.75
C SER A 8 45.43 2.45 21.42
N CYS A 9 45.40 2.97 20.20
CA CYS A 9 44.25 3.70 19.66
C CYS A 9 43.10 2.76 19.37
N PHE A 10 42.12 2.68 20.29
CA PHE A 10 40.83 2.07 20.04
C PHE A 10 40.04 2.98 19.09
N ILE A 11 40.06 2.68 17.82
CA ILE A 11 39.16 3.31 16.83
C ILE A 11 37.78 2.70 17.06
N PHE A 12 36.90 3.42 17.77
CA PHE A 12 35.47 3.14 17.82
C PHE A 12 34.89 3.40 16.41
N LEU A 13 34.76 2.34 15.61
CA LEU A 13 33.89 2.37 14.43
C LEU A 13 32.46 2.52 14.97
N ALA A 14 31.93 3.75 14.95
CA ALA A 14 30.50 3.99 15.12
C ALA A 14 29.80 3.42 13.88
N ALA A 15 29.44 2.14 13.92
CA ALA A 15 28.53 1.55 12.97
C ALA A 15 27.17 2.27 13.18
N THR A 16 26.80 3.17 12.28
CA THR A 16 25.45 3.73 12.21
C THR A 16 24.53 2.57 11.89
N VAL A 17 23.96 1.97 12.92
CA VAL A 17 22.87 0.99 12.76
C VAL A 17 21.68 1.77 12.23
N PHE A 18 21.44 1.71 10.92
CA PHE A 18 20.18 2.13 10.35
C PHE A 18 19.09 1.18 10.86
N SER A 19 18.46 1.58 11.96
CA SER A 19 17.34 0.83 12.52
C SER A 19 16.13 1.07 11.64
N GLN A 20 15.62 0.00 11.07
CA GLN A 20 14.36 -0.01 10.35
C GLN A 20 13.23 0.44 11.30
N LYS A 21 12.50 1.52 10.96
CA LYS A 21 11.39 2.02 11.75
C LYS A 21 10.15 1.17 11.51
N ARG A 22 9.67 0.50 12.55
CA ARG A 22 8.39 -0.23 12.48
C ARG A 22 7.22 0.76 12.51
N ILE A 23 6.26 0.56 11.61
CA ILE A 23 5.03 1.34 11.56
C ILE A 23 3.92 0.55 12.24
N THR A 24 3.69 0.86 13.50
CA THR A 24 2.54 0.34 14.27
C THR A 24 1.33 1.25 14.15
N GLU A 25 1.54 2.55 13.90
CA GLU A 25 0.51 3.56 13.75
C GLU A 25 0.98 4.67 12.82
N GLY A 26 0.08 5.14 11.94
CA GLY A 26 0.40 6.20 11.01
C GLY A 26 -0.57 6.33 9.85
N VAL A 27 -0.29 7.33 9.00
CA VAL A 27 -1.07 7.64 7.80
C VAL A 27 -0.14 7.78 6.61
N ILE A 28 -0.50 7.14 5.49
CA ILE A 28 0.21 7.27 4.22
C ILE A 28 -0.79 7.80 3.20
N VAL A 29 -0.44 8.88 2.50
CA VAL A 29 -1.27 9.45 1.43
C VAL A 29 -0.58 9.20 0.11
N TYR A 30 -1.29 8.55 -0.82
CA TYR A 30 -0.83 8.33 -2.19
C TYR A 30 -1.67 9.16 -3.16
N ASN A 31 -1.01 9.73 -4.17
CA ASN A 31 -1.65 10.29 -5.34
C ASN A 31 -1.62 9.27 -6.47
N LEU A 32 -2.66 9.26 -7.30
CA LEU A 32 -2.77 8.41 -8.47
C LEU A 32 -2.56 9.22 -9.75
N VAL A 33 -1.77 8.66 -10.66
CA VAL A 33 -1.65 9.12 -12.04
C VAL A 33 -1.91 7.93 -12.98
N VAL A 34 -2.75 8.13 -13.97
CA VAL A 34 -3.01 7.13 -15.01
C VAL A 34 -1.93 7.25 -16.09
N ASN A 35 -1.20 6.15 -16.30
CA ASN A 35 -0.21 6.09 -17.35
C ASN A 35 -0.90 5.69 -18.68
N THR A 36 -1.03 6.64 -19.60
CA THR A 36 -1.67 6.39 -20.88
C THR A 36 -0.74 5.72 -21.89
N ASN A 37 0.58 5.70 -21.64
CA ASN A 37 1.63 5.28 -22.58
C ASN A 37 1.54 5.99 -23.94
N ASP A 38 0.90 7.14 -24.01
CA ASP A 38 0.66 7.88 -25.23
C ASP A 38 1.52 9.16 -25.22
N SER A 39 2.26 9.38 -26.28
CA SER A 39 3.10 10.57 -26.43
C SER A 39 2.28 11.82 -26.80
N THR A 40 1.02 11.66 -27.18
CA THR A 40 0.14 12.79 -27.49
C THR A 40 -0.56 13.28 -26.22
N PRO A 41 -0.59 14.60 -25.96
CA PRO A 41 -1.34 15.14 -24.84
C PRO A 41 -2.82 14.76 -24.99
N LYS A 42 -3.36 14.04 -24.00
CA LYS A 42 -4.80 13.74 -23.90
C LYS A 42 -5.39 14.52 -22.73
N LEU A 43 -6.71 14.67 -22.75
CA LEU A 43 -7.43 15.12 -21.55
C LEU A 43 -7.08 14.20 -20.40
N ALA A 44 -6.93 14.76 -19.19
CA ALA A 44 -6.66 14.02 -17.98
C ALA A 44 -7.69 12.89 -17.82
N ASP A 45 -7.23 11.71 -17.43
CA ASP A 45 -8.14 10.62 -17.14
C ASP A 45 -8.99 10.96 -15.91
N GLY A 46 -10.22 10.51 -15.87
CA GLY A 46 -11.10 10.74 -14.71
C GLY A 46 -10.59 10.12 -13.39
N LEU A 47 -9.55 9.28 -13.44
CA LEU A 47 -8.85 8.79 -12.25
C LEU A 47 -7.61 9.61 -11.89
N ASP A 48 -7.13 10.50 -12.77
CA ASP A 48 -6.02 11.39 -12.45
C ASP A 48 -6.41 12.32 -11.30
N GLY A 49 -5.50 12.46 -10.33
CA GLY A 49 -5.76 13.20 -9.10
C GLY A 49 -6.57 12.43 -8.06
N ALA A 50 -6.95 11.18 -8.32
CA ALA A 50 -7.47 10.31 -7.27
C ALA A 50 -6.43 10.10 -6.18
N THR A 51 -6.89 9.92 -4.95
CA THR A 51 -6.02 9.71 -3.79
C THR A 51 -6.34 8.38 -3.12
N ASN A 52 -5.34 7.77 -2.50
CA ASN A 52 -5.52 6.64 -1.60
C ASN A 52 -4.87 6.97 -0.25
N THR A 53 -5.68 7.13 0.78
CA THR A 53 -5.19 7.38 2.14
C THR A 53 -5.25 6.09 2.95
N VAL A 54 -4.10 5.65 3.44
CA VAL A 54 -3.96 4.45 4.26
C VAL A 54 -3.74 4.86 5.71
N TYR A 55 -4.64 4.44 6.59
CA TYR A 55 -4.55 4.56 8.04
C TYR A 55 -4.11 3.22 8.62
N ILE A 56 -3.14 3.23 9.51
CA ILE A 56 -2.61 2.04 10.20
C ILE A 56 -2.73 2.26 11.70
N LYS A 57 -3.24 1.25 12.44
CA LYS A 57 -3.23 1.22 13.90
C LYS A 57 -3.16 -0.21 14.40
N GLY A 58 -1.95 -0.63 14.79
CA GLY A 58 -1.69 -2.00 15.21
C GLY A 58 -2.12 -3.02 14.15
N ARG A 59 -3.07 -3.89 14.51
CA ARG A 59 -3.61 -4.91 13.59
C ARG A 59 -4.58 -4.38 12.53
N LEU A 60 -5.06 -3.15 12.69
CA LEU A 60 -6.06 -2.55 11.81
C LEU A 60 -5.41 -1.74 10.70
N SER A 61 -5.94 -1.84 9.50
CA SER A 61 -5.66 -0.91 8.41
C SER A 61 -6.94 -0.50 7.70
N ARG A 62 -6.97 0.75 7.23
CA ARG A 62 -8.05 1.31 6.44
C ARG A 62 -7.44 2.05 5.26
N SER A 63 -7.82 1.67 4.04
CA SER A 63 -7.46 2.36 2.80
C SER A 63 -8.69 3.05 2.24
N GLU A 64 -8.62 4.35 2.01
CA GLU A 64 -9.67 5.17 1.41
C GLU A 64 -9.23 5.65 0.03
N PHE A 65 -9.72 5.00 -1.01
CA PHE A 65 -9.53 5.44 -2.38
C PHE A 65 -10.66 6.39 -2.78
N VAL A 66 -10.31 7.63 -3.10
CA VAL A 66 -11.25 8.70 -3.48
C VAL A 66 -10.94 9.16 -4.90
N SER A 67 -11.96 9.18 -5.75
CA SER A 67 -11.90 9.66 -7.14
C SER A 67 -13.15 10.46 -7.48
N ILE A 68 -13.21 11.04 -8.67
CA ILE A 68 -14.43 11.70 -9.16
C ILE A 68 -15.61 10.74 -9.32
N TYR A 69 -15.36 9.44 -9.45
CA TYR A 69 -16.41 8.42 -9.58
C TYR A 69 -17.01 8.00 -8.25
N GLY A 70 -16.35 8.32 -7.12
CA GLY A 70 -16.79 7.95 -5.79
C GLY A 70 -15.65 7.48 -4.88
N THR A 71 -16.05 6.82 -3.80
CA THR A 71 -15.12 6.35 -2.76
C THR A 71 -15.20 4.84 -2.59
N GLN A 72 -14.04 4.21 -2.48
CA GLN A 72 -13.92 2.83 -2.01
C GLN A 72 -13.05 2.79 -0.78
N THR A 73 -13.60 2.26 0.31
CA THR A 73 -12.85 2.03 1.54
C THR A 73 -12.66 0.54 1.76
N THR A 74 -11.44 0.14 2.11
CA THR A 74 -11.09 -1.22 2.52
C THR A 74 -10.62 -1.19 3.96
N ILE A 75 -11.31 -1.88 4.85
CA ILE A 75 -10.93 -2.01 6.27
C ILE A 75 -10.53 -3.45 6.53
N ILE A 76 -9.32 -3.66 7.06
CA ILE A 76 -8.75 -4.99 7.32
C ILE A 76 -8.42 -5.11 8.81
N ASP A 77 -8.93 -6.14 9.46
CA ASP A 77 -8.45 -6.58 10.78
C ASP A 77 -7.51 -7.78 10.59
N ASN A 78 -6.22 -7.56 10.73
CA ASN A 78 -5.21 -8.59 10.55
C ASN A 78 -5.26 -9.72 11.60
N LYS A 79 -5.99 -9.54 12.72
CA LYS A 79 -6.21 -10.60 13.72
C LYS A 79 -7.27 -11.59 13.26
N THR A 80 -8.42 -11.09 12.82
CA THR A 80 -9.54 -11.94 12.35
C THR A 80 -9.42 -12.30 10.88
N LYS A 81 -8.54 -11.59 10.12
CA LYS A 81 -8.40 -11.66 8.67
C LYS A 81 -9.66 -11.25 7.91
N ASN A 82 -10.65 -10.68 8.58
CA ASN A 82 -11.85 -10.15 7.94
C ASN A 82 -11.55 -8.84 7.24
N VAL A 83 -12.18 -8.67 6.08
CA VAL A 83 -12.09 -7.44 5.29
C VAL A 83 -13.48 -6.90 5.05
N THR A 84 -13.67 -5.61 5.27
CA THR A 84 -14.90 -4.90 4.91
C THR A 84 -14.63 -3.90 3.80
N LEU A 85 -15.37 -3.99 2.71
CA LEU A 85 -15.36 -3.02 1.64
C LEU A 85 -16.58 -2.12 1.76
N LEU A 86 -16.35 -0.80 1.82
CA LEU A 86 -17.39 0.21 1.66
C LEU A 86 -17.24 0.81 0.26
N LYS A 87 -18.32 0.85 -0.50
CA LYS A 87 -18.34 1.38 -1.87
C LYS A 87 -19.43 2.42 -2.00
N GLU A 88 -19.06 3.59 -2.47
CA GLU A 88 -19.96 4.73 -2.66
C GLU A 88 -19.79 5.27 -4.08
N TYR A 89 -20.70 4.90 -4.97
CA TYR A 89 -20.66 5.27 -6.38
C TYR A 89 -22.06 5.59 -6.89
N GLY A 90 -22.22 6.70 -7.62
CA GLY A 90 -23.48 7.07 -8.25
C GLY A 90 -24.66 7.16 -7.29
N GLY A 91 -24.43 7.68 -6.08
CA GLY A 91 -25.45 7.77 -5.02
C GLY A 91 -25.80 6.46 -4.32
N LYS A 92 -25.19 5.34 -4.72
CA LYS A 92 -25.38 4.03 -4.09
C LYS A 92 -24.25 3.73 -3.12
N LYS A 93 -24.60 3.13 -1.96
CA LYS A 93 -23.66 2.79 -0.90
C LYS A 93 -23.79 1.30 -0.52
N TYR A 94 -22.70 0.57 -0.65
CA TYR A 94 -22.66 -0.86 -0.36
C TYR A 94 -21.59 -1.16 0.69
N MET A 95 -21.94 -2.02 1.64
CA MET A 95 -21.00 -2.61 2.60
C MET A 95 -20.91 -4.10 2.34
N ILE A 96 -19.71 -4.58 2.06
CA ILE A 96 -19.44 -5.97 1.68
C ILE A 96 -18.43 -6.53 2.67
N THR A 97 -18.79 -7.61 3.37
CA THR A 97 -17.84 -8.34 4.22
C THR A 97 -17.25 -9.50 3.44
N LEU A 98 -15.94 -9.58 3.43
CA LEU A 98 -15.17 -10.65 2.85
C LEU A 98 -14.58 -11.50 3.96
N LEU A 99 -14.79 -12.81 3.87
CA LEU A 99 -14.07 -13.78 4.68
C LEU A 99 -12.61 -13.92 4.21
N PRO A 100 -11.72 -14.54 5.00
CA PRO A 100 -10.32 -14.72 4.58
C PRO A 100 -10.16 -15.39 3.21
N ALA A 101 -11.00 -16.38 2.89
CA ALA A 101 -10.99 -17.06 1.59
C ALA A 101 -11.38 -16.11 0.44
N ASP A 102 -12.40 -15.27 0.66
CA ASP A 102 -12.87 -14.30 -0.34
C ASP A 102 -11.79 -13.24 -0.63
N TRP A 103 -11.07 -12.80 0.43
CA TRP A 103 -9.96 -11.86 0.30
C TRP A 103 -8.81 -12.45 -0.49
N THR A 104 -8.46 -13.70 -0.20
CA THR A 104 -7.43 -14.44 -0.95
C THR A 104 -7.85 -14.61 -2.41
N GLU A 105 -9.10 -15.00 -2.69
CA GLU A 105 -9.62 -15.11 -4.05
C GLU A 105 -9.54 -13.78 -4.81
N THR A 106 -9.96 -12.69 -4.18
CA THR A 106 -9.93 -11.35 -4.76
C THR A 106 -8.51 -10.92 -5.17
N ASN A 107 -7.50 -11.35 -4.39
CA ASN A 107 -6.11 -10.99 -4.61
C ASN A 107 -5.29 -12.11 -5.26
N LYS A 108 -5.92 -13.19 -5.74
CA LYS A 108 -5.27 -14.39 -6.27
C LYS A 108 -4.20 -14.11 -7.33
N LYS A 109 -4.37 -13.08 -8.15
CA LYS A 109 -3.38 -12.69 -9.16
C LYS A 109 -2.03 -12.29 -8.55
N TYR A 110 -2.01 -11.86 -7.29
CA TYR A 110 -0.81 -11.47 -6.55
C TYR A 110 -0.23 -12.59 -5.68
N ASP A 111 -0.86 -13.76 -5.65
CA ASP A 111 -0.28 -14.91 -4.99
C ASP A 111 1.02 -15.30 -5.69
N SER A 112 2.08 -15.50 -4.92
CA SER A 112 3.39 -15.88 -5.45
C SER A 112 4.06 -14.81 -6.35
N VAL A 113 3.82 -13.52 -6.10
CA VAL A 113 4.64 -12.47 -6.70
C VAL A 113 6.10 -12.67 -6.30
N SER A 114 6.98 -12.71 -7.30
CA SER A 114 8.43 -12.67 -7.09
C SER A 114 8.96 -11.28 -7.39
N PHE A 115 9.93 -10.81 -6.59
CA PHE A 115 10.58 -9.53 -6.80
C PHE A 115 12.04 -9.70 -7.21
N SER A 116 12.45 -9.00 -8.26
CA SER A 116 13.85 -8.73 -8.57
C SER A 116 14.19 -7.29 -8.17
N PHE A 117 15.39 -7.10 -7.58
CA PHE A 117 15.80 -5.81 -7.03
C PHE A 117 16.87 -5.19 -7.92
N GLU A 118 16.64 -3.94 -8.34
CA GLU A 118 17.57 -3.19 -9.17
C GLU A 118 18.38 -2.18 -8.33
N ASN A 119 19.51 -1.73 -8.87
CA ASN A 119 20.34 -0.67 -8.29
C ASN A 119 19.90 0.71 -8.82
N ASP A 120 18.59 0.93 -8.81
CA ASP A 120 17.94 2.18 -9.19
C ASP A 120 17.21 2.73 -7.96
N TYR A 121 17.45 4.00 -7.65
CA TYR A 121 16.98 4.63 -6.43
C TYR A 121 16.38 6.00 -6.74
N LYS A 122 15.35 6.36 -6.00
CA LYS A 122 14.79 7.72 -6.00
C LYS A 122 14.23 8.10 -4.64
N THR A 123 14.14 9.39 -4.38
CA THR A 123 13.54 9.90 -3.15
C THR A 123 12.03 10.08 -3.32
N ILE A 124 11.22 9.46 -2.45
CA ILE A 124 9.76 9.59 -2.43
C ILE A 124 9.33 9.89 -1.00
N ALA A 125 8.54 10.95 -0.80
CA ALA A 125 8.07 11.40 0.51
C ALA A 125 9.20 11.55 1.56
N GLY A 126 10.43 11.90 1.11
CA GLY A 126 11.60 12.06 1.97
C GLY A 126 12.40 10.78 2.26
N TYR A 127 11.99 9.64 1.72
CA TYR A 127 12.67 8.35 1.91
C TYR A 127 13.44 7.94 0.65
N ASN A 128 14.62 7.34 0.85
CA ASN A 128 15.35 6.70 -0.25
C ASN A 128 14.68 5.37 -0.60
N CYS A 129 14.19 5.26 -1.83
CA CYS A 129 13.43 4.11 -2.31
C CYS A 129 14.20 3.37 -3.38
N ARG A 130 14.34 2.06 -3.22
CA ARG A 130 14.95 1.16 -4.19
C ARG A 130 13.89 0.61 -5.14
N LYS A 131 14.23 0.50 -6.43
CA LYS A 131 13.38 -0.12 -7.43
C LYS A 131 13.36 -1.64 -7.29
N ALA A 132 12.15 -2.19 -7.40
CA ALA A 132 11.93 -3.62 -7.57
C ALA A 132 10.97 -3.85 -8.74
N ILE A 133 11.13 -4.97 -9.43
CA ILE A 133 10.20 -5.43 -10.46
C ILE A 133 9.46 -6.62 -9.90
N GLY A 134 8.15 -6.46 -9.70
CA GLY A 134 7.24 -7.54 -9.34
C GLY A 134 6.85 -8.32 -10.60
N LYS A 135 6.94 -9.65 -10.53
CA LYS A 135 6.48 -10.56 -11.59
C LYS A 135 5.37 -11.44 -11.08
N LEU A 136 4.22 -11.35 -11.72
CA LEU A 136 3.05 -12.19 -11.45
C LEU A 136 3.26 -13.61 -12.03
N LYS A 137 2.48 -14.57 -11.54
CA LYS A 137 2.47 -15.95 -12.07
C LYS A 137 2.06 -15.99 -13.55
N SER A 138 1.28 -15.03 -14.02
CA SER A 138 0.92 -14.87 -15.44
C SER A 138 2.09 -14.45 -16.34
N GLY A 139 3.21 -14.00 -15.76
CA GLY A 139 4.35 -13.41 -16.48
C GLY A 139 4.27 -11.89 -16.59
N GLU A 140 3.13 -11.27 -16.26
CA GLU A 140 2.99 -9.81 -16.21
C GLU A 140 3.92 -9.22 -15.15
N THR A 141 4.50 -8.04 -15.44
CA THR A 141 5.41 -7.33 -14.54
C THR A 141 4.88 -5.96 -14.18
N PHE A 142 5.28 -5.47 -13.01
CA PHE A 142 4.98 -4.12 -12.53
C PHE A 142 6.15 -3.55 -11.74
N ILE A 143 6.32 -2.24 -11.78
CA ILE A 143 7.40 -1.54 -11.09
C ILE A 143 6.93 -1.11 -9.71
N VAL A 144 7.83 -1.24 -8.72
CA VAL A 144 7.65 -0.76 -7.35
C VAL A 144 8.91 -0.06 -6.88
N TYR A 145 8.76 1.10 -6.24
CA TYR A 145 9.82 1.72 -5.44
C TYR A 145 9.45 1.60 -3.98
N TYR A 146 10.31 0.97 -3.19
CA TYR A 146 10.09 0.72 -1.78
C TYR A 146 11.26 1.19 -0.93
N THR A 147 10.98 1.53 0.33
CA THR A 147 12.03 1.85 1.30
C THR A 147 12.13 0.78 2.36
N THR A 148 13.36 0.43 2.73
CA THR A 148 13.64 -0.45 3.88
C THR A 148 13.65 0.30 5.21
N ASP A 149 13.63 1.64 5.20
CA ASP A 149 13.62 2.44 6.42
C ASP A 149 12.31 2.30 7.21
N LEU A 150 11.24 1.89 6.51
CA LEU A 150 9.89 1.75 7.04
C LEU A 150 9.38 0.33 6.86
N LEU A 151 8.96 -0.32 7.94
CA LEU A 151 8.35 -1.65 7.89
C LEU A 151 6.99 -1.63 8.63
N PRO A 152 5.86 -1.71 7.91
CA PRO A 152 4.56 -1.84 8.56
C PRO A 152 4.42 -3.20 9.26
N ASP A 153 3.90 -3.18 10.50
CA ASP A 153 3.58 -4.42 11.23
C ASP A 153 2.43 -5.20 10.56
N ASN A 154 1.51 -4.48 9.96
CA ASN A 154 0.43 -5.03 9.15
C ASN A 154 0.67 -4.68 7.69
N GLN A 155 0.99 -5.67 6.86
CA GLN A 155 1.27 -5.50 5.43
C GLN A 155 0.10 -5.87 4.52
N GLU A 156 -1.06 -6.28 5.07
CA GLU A 156 -2.21 -6.72 4.28
C GLU A 156 -2.83 -5.58 3.43
N PHE A 157 -2.66 -4.31 3.81
CA PHE A 157 -3.11 -3.18 3.01
C PHE A 157 -2.33 -3.01 1.70
N GLN A 158 -1.08 -3.50 1.65
CA GLN A 158 -0.24 -3.52 0.46
C GLN A 158 -0.10 -4.95 -0.09
N TYR A 159 -1.19 -5.68 -0.25
CA TYR A 159 -1.23 -7.12 -0.55
C TYR A 159 -0.31 -7.53 -1.71
N SER A 160 -0.33 -6.79 -2.83
CA SER A 160 0.54 -7.02 -3.99
C SER A 160 2.04 -6.88 -3.67
N ASN A 161 2.38 -6.13 -2.63
CA ASN A 161 3.74 -5.76 -2.24
C ASN A 161 4.14 -6.32 -0.86
N LYS A 162 3.31 -7.19 -0.24
CA LYS A 162 3.49 -7.65 1.15
C LYS A 162 4.76 -8.46 1.41
N THR A 163 5.39 -8.98 0.37
CA THR A 163 6.65 -9.73 0.47
C THR A 163 7.90 -8.86 0.27
N LEU A 164 7.73 -7.56 0.02
CA LEU A 164 8.85 -6.61 0.01
C LEU A 164 9.42 -6.44 1.43
N PRO A 165 10.73 -6.21 1.55
CA PRO A 165 11.37 -6.00 2.85
C PRO A 165 11.18 -4.57 3.39
N GLY A 166 10.02 -3.96 3.12
CA GLY A 166 9.70 -2.60 3.53
C GLY A 166 8.38 -2.08 3.01
N LEU A 167 8.23 -0.74 3.00
CA LEU A 167 7.03 -0.05 2.55
C LEU A 167 7.16 0.35 1.09
N ALA A 168 6.19 -0.05 0.25
CA ALA A 168 6.05 0.44 -1.10
C ALA A 168 5.57 1.91 -1.08
N LEU A 169 6.40 2.84 -1.59
CA LEU A 169 6.06 4.26 -1.67
C LEU A 169 5.65 4.70 -3.08
N GLU A 170 5.99 3.91 -4.10
CA GLU A 170 5.41 4.05 -5.43
C GLU A 170 5.23 2.67 -6.02
N TYR A 171 4.11 2.45 -6.69
CA TYR A 171 3.85 1.16 -7.35
C TYR A 171 2.88 1.30 -8.50
N GLU A 172 3.16 0.53 -9.54
CA GLU A 172 2.25 0.35 -10.68
C GLU A 172 1.14 -0.63 -10.32
N THR A 173 -0.04 -0.38 -10.87
CA THR A 173 -1.20 -1.27 -10.77
C THR A 173 -2.08 -1.13 -12.01
N THR A 174 -3.07 -2.01 -12.12
CA THR A 174 -4.11 -1.93 -13.15
C THR A 174 -5.45 -1.67 -12.49
N ILE A 175 -6.13 -0.60 -12.90
CA ILE A 175 -7.49 -0.25 -12.48
C ILE A 175 -8.41 -0.38 -13.68
N GLY A 176 -9.27 -1.40 -13.69
CA GLY A 176 -9.99 -1.78 -14.91
C GLY A 176 -9.01 -2.25 -15.98
N ASN A 177 -8.95 -1.55 -17.11
CA ASN A 177 -8.01 -1.79 -18.21
C ASN A 177 -6.88 -0.74 -18.29
N LYS A 178 -6.76 0.14 -17.31
CA LYS A 178 -5.80 1.25 -17.30
C LYS A 178 -4.62 0.95 -16.38
N LYS A 179 -3.41 1.22 -16.86
CA LYS A 179 -2.23 1.24 -16.00
C LYS A 179 -2.22 2.53 -15.21
N ALA A 180 -1.95 2.43 -13.92
CA ALA A 180 -1.91 3.55 -13.01
C ALA A 180 -0.73 3.42 -12.05
N VAL A 181 -0.22 4.55 -11.57
CA VAL A 181 0.88 4.63 -10.63
C VAL A 181 0.38 5.34 -9.38
N PHE A 182 0.50 4.69 -8.24
CA PHE A 182 0.35 5.31 -6.94
C PHE A 182 1.73 5.78 -6.45
N THR A 183 1.84 7.06 -6.10
CA THR A 183 3.06 7.65 -5.52
C THR A 183 2.73 8.28 -4.18
N ALA A 184 3.46 7.92 -3.12
CA ALA A 184 3.26 8.49 -1.80
C ALA A 184 3.60 9.98 -1.79
N ALA A 185 2.63 10.80 -1.43
CA ALA A 185 2.77 12.23 -1.21
C ALA A 185 3.31 12.52 0.21
N SER A 186 2.91 11.71 1.19
CA SER A 186 3.35 11.86 2.58
C SER A 186 3.24 10.58 3.38
N VAL A 187 4.09 10.47 4.40
CA VAL A 187 4.04 9.47 5.47
C VAL A 187 4.05 10.20 6.80
N SER A 188 3.03 9.98 7.64
CA SER A 188 2.89 10.60 8.95
C SER A 188 2.77 9.53 10.03
N PHE A 189 3.37 9.78 11.18
CA PHE A 189 3.29 8.92 12.38
C PHE A 189 2.41 9.53 13.46
N ASN A 190 1.57 10.49 13.11
CA ASN A 190 0.61 11.05 14.03
C ASN A 190 -0.40 9.98 14.48
N PRO A 191 -0.89 10.07 15.73
CA PRO A 191 -1.90 9.15 16.24
C PRO A 191 -3.13 9.09 15.35
N VAL A 192 -3.63 7.88 15.11
CA VAL A 192 -4.85 7.62 14.34
C VAL A 192 -5.98 7.31 15.30
N PRO A 193 -7.08 8.07 15.32
CA PRO A 193 -8.24 7.76 16.15
C PRO A 193 -8.80 6.38 15.83
N ILE A 194 -9.11 5.58 16.86
CA ILE A 194 -9.66 4.22 16.67
C ILE A 194 -10.99 4.25 15.90
N ALA A 195 -11.77 5.31 16.05
CA ALA A 195 -13.02 5.52 15.34
C ALA A 195 -12.88 5.55 13.81
N LYS A 196 -11.66 5.76 13.29
CA LYS A 196 -11.39 5.63 11.85
C LYS A 196 -11.66 4.23 11.31
N PHE A 197 -11.65 3.22 12.16
CA PHE A 197 -11.85 1.82 11.79
C PHE A 197 -13.27 1.32 12.06
N ASP A 198 -14.15 2.19 12.61
CA ASP A 198 -15.54 1.85 12.86
C ASP A 198 -16.30 1.68 11.55
N LEU A 199 -17.19 0.68 11.54
CA LEU A 199 -18.10 0.45 10.42
C LEU A 199 -19.34 1.35 10.54
N PRO A 200 -19.87 1.87 9.42
CA PRO A 200 -21.11 2.64 9.44
C PRO A 200 -22.29 1.77 9.94
N LYS A 201 -23.07 2.31 10.85
CA LYS A 201 -24.25 1.63 11.43
C LYS A 201 -25.50 1.72 10.56
N SER A 202 -25.52 2.64 9.59
CA SER A 202 -26.65 2.88 8.68
C SER A 202 -26.19 3.54 7.38
N GLY A 203 -27.09 3.68 6.43
CA GLY A 203 -26.81 4.36 5.15
C GLY A 203 -26.15 3.48 4.08
N PHE A 204 -25.77 2.25 4.40
CA PHE A 204 -25.19 1.29 3.47
C PHE A 204 -26.13 0.09 3.29
N ARG A 205 -26.29 -0.35 2.04
CA ARG A 205 -26.87 -1.66 1.75
C ARG A 205 -25.80 -2.72 2.01
N VAL A 206 -26.06 -3.59 2.97
CA VAL A 206 -25.18 -4.74 3.26
C VAL A 206 -25.47 -5.82 2.23
N ILE A 207 -24.42 -6.29 1.57
CA ILE A 207 -24.48 -7.40 0.61
C ILE A 207 -23.33 -8.37 0.87
N THR A 208 -23.51 -9.61 0.50
CA THR A 208 -22.46 -10.64 0.56
C THR A 208 -21.44 -10.47 -0.56
N TYR A 209 -20.27 -11.09 -0.41
CA TYR A 209 -19.25 -11.10 -1.47
C TYR A 209 -19.80 -11.74 -2.76
N GLU A 210 -20.56 -12.83 -2.64
CA GLU A 210 -21.18 -13.50 -3.79
C GLU A 210 -22.22 -12.62 -4.52
N GLU A 211 -23.07 -11.88 -3.79
CA GLU A 211 -23.98 -10.90 -4.38
C GLU A 211 -23.21 -9.79 -5.10
N SER A 212 -22.08 -9.36 -4.54
CA SER A 212 -21.24 -8.34 -5.15
C SER A 212 -20.59 -8.82 -6.46
N LYS A 213 -20.26 -10.11 -6.59
CA LYS A 213 -19.75 -10.71 -7.83
C LYS A 213 -20.82 -10.72 -8.92
N LYS A 214 -22.04 -11.17 -8.57
CA LYS A 214 -23.16 -11.18 -9.50
C LYS A 214 -23.52 -9.80 -10.04
N ALA A 215 -23.45 -8.76 -9.17
CA ALA A 215 -23.72 -7.38 -9.58
C ALA A 215 -22.66 -6.77 -10.51
N ARG A 216 -21.47 -7.38 -10.64
CA ARG A 216 -20.42 -6.92 -11.59
C ARG A 216 -20.53 -7.61 -12.95
N SER A 217 -21.21 -8.75 -13.02
CA SER A 217 -21.34 -9.56 -14.24
C SER A 217 -22.59 -9.17 -15.07
N ASN A 218 -23.45 -8.34 -14.54
CA ASN A 218 -24.62 -7.73 -15.20
C ASN A 218 -24.34 -6.25 -15.54
#